data_63a5b86dfbfcebec23b4e7979d98d789
#
_entry.id   63a5b86dfbfcebec23b4e7979d98d789
#
_cell.length_a   1.000
_cell.length_b   1.000
_cell.length_c   1.000
_cell.angle_alpha   90.00
_cell.angle_beta   90.00
_cell.angle_gamma   90.00
#
_symmetry.space_group_name_H-M   'P 1'
#
loop_
_entity.id
_entity.type
_entity.pdbx_description
1 polymer ?
#
loop_
_entity_poly.entity_id
_entity_poly.type
_entity_poly.pdbx_seq_one_letter_code
_entity_poly.pdbx_strand_id
1 'polypeptide(L)'
;MRKGSCVPMMALCLLLMGCGAGEESAAEALRQPYREMTGCAMTAEVRLSGEDGTVGDFTLRCEYAPEGVTTVEVLAPETAAGVIAEVDGEDLTLRYRDLVLGAGTVSSEKLSPMECLPELMAAAREGWLLSENRETVGEEPCLRLTLDRTGEEGGKIVSTLYLREGDGVPVYGEIAVEGTVVLKAAFTDFTFGETCDTVEENTD
;
A
#
# COMPACT_ATOMS: atom_id res chain seq x y z
N MET A 1 32.55 35.30 -66.27
CA MET A 1 33.28 34.49 -65.31
C MET A 1 32.83 34.93 -63.89
N ARG A 2 31.94 34.16 -63.28
CA ARG A 2 31.55 34.33 -61.84
C ARG A 2 31.41 32.95 -61.24
N LYS A 3 32.34 32.60 -60.38
CA LYS A 3 32.38 31.35 -59.62
C LYS A 3 31.34 31.43 -58.50
N GLY A 4 30.32 30.58 -58.57
CA GLY A 4 29.40 30.34 -57.45
C GLY A 4 30.02 29.37 -56.47
N SER A 5 30.16 29.79 -55.21
CA SER A 5 30.65 28.97 -54.11
C SER A 5 29.46 28.21 -53.51
N CYS A 6 29.42 26.90 -53.69
CA CYS A 6 28.53 26.01 -52.95
C CYS A 6 29.12 25.77 -51.53
N VAL A 7 28.47 26.32 -50.51
CA VAL A 7 28.73 25.95 -49.13
C VAL A 7 27.84 24.77 -48.76
N PRO A 8 28.36 23.66 -48.25
CA PRO A 8 27.54 22.52 -47.88
C PRO A 8 26.80 22.81 -46.57
N MET A 9 25.48 22.86 -46.63
CA MET A 9 24.55 22.89 -45.53
C MET A 9 24.38 21.45 -44.99
N MET A 10 25.39 20.98 -44.25
CA MET A 10 25.42 19.62 -43.70
C MET A 10 26.00 19.64 -42.27
N ALA A 11 25.32 20.28 -41.33
CA ALA A 11 25.67 20.21 -39.91
C ALA A 11 24.52 20.71 -39.02
N LEU A 12 23.32 20.10 -39.09
CA LEU A 12 22.26 20.39 -38.12
C LEU A 12 21.28 19.21 -37.93
N CYS A 13 21.79 18.00 -37.71
CA CYS A 13 20.96 16.84 -37.39
C CYS A 13 21.57 15.93 -36.33
N LEU A 14 22.24 16.46 -35.31
CA LEU A 14 22.89 15.65 -34.25
C LEU A 14 22.65 16.13 -32.84
N LEU A 15 21.44 16.58 -32.48
CA LEU A 15 21.11 16.91 -31.10
C LEU A 15 19.69 16.49 -30.68
N LEU A 16 19.18 15.34 -31.12
CA LEU A 16 17.93 14.77 -30.64
C LEU A 16 18.09 13.28 -30.25
N MET A 17 19.18 12.91 -29.59
CA MET A 17 19.30 11.64 -28.87
C MET A 17 19.47 11.92 -27.38
N GLY A 18 18.53 12.65 -26.83
CA GLY A 18 18.25 12.65 -25.40
C GLY A 18 17.11 11.65 -25.16
N CYS A 19 17.36 10.35 -25.31
CA CYS A 19 16.60 9.35 -24.57
C CYS A 19 16.99 9.55 -23.11
N GLY A 20 16.19 10.34 -22.38
CA GLY A 20 16.17 10.26 -20.94
C GLY A 20 15.76 8.82 -20.62
N ALA A 21 16.68 7.98 -20.16
CA ALA A 21 16.34 6.87 -19.31
C ALA A 21 15.52 7.49 -18.19
N GLY A 22 14.21 7.21 -18.14
CA GLY A 22 13.35 7.72 -17.09
C GLY A 22 13.97 7.25 -15.77
N GLU A 23 14.46 8.19 -14.97
CA GLU A 23 14.83 7.88 -13.59
C GLU A 23 13.55 7.30 -12.96
N GLU A 24 13.63 6.06 -12.53
CA GLU A 24 12.58 5.42 -11.76
C GLU A 24 12.24 6.33 -10.59
N SER A 25 10.96 6.69 -10.40
CA SER A 25 10.60 7.59 -9.32
C SER A 25 10.93 6.93 -7.97
N ALA A 26 11.25 7.73 -6.96
CA ALA A 26 11.52 7.19 -5.62
C ALA A 26 10.32 6.37 -5.10
N ALA A 27 9.10 6.78 -5.46
CA ALA A 27 7.88 6.04 -5.15
C ALA A 27 7.85 4.66 -5.80
N GLU A 28 8.24 4.53 -7.07
CA GLU A 28 8.25 3.24 -7.78
C GLU A 28 9.27 2.28 -7.16
N ALA A 29 10.48 2.77 -6.87
CA ALA A 29 11.52 1.98 -6.23
C ALA A 29 11.08 1.46 -4.83
N LEU A 30 10.45 2.32 -3.99
CA LEU A 30 9.96 1.91 -2.68
C LEU A 30 8.70 1.02 -2.73
N ARG A 31 7.93 1.07 -3.81
CA ARG A 31 6.74 0.24 -4.01
C ARG A 31 7.04 -1.13 -4.61
N GLN A 32 8.20 -1.30 -5.24
CA GLN A 32 8.56 -2.57 -5.88
C GLN A 32 8.47 -3.77 -4.92
N PRO A 33 8.99 -3.74 -3.67
CA PRO A 33 8.84 -4.84 -2.73
C PRO A 33 7.37 -5.19 -2.43
N TYR A 34 6.47 -4.20 -2.38
CA TYR A 34 5.03 -4.45 -2.17
C TYR A 34 4.37 -5.15 -3.36
N ARG A 35 4.80 -4.87 -4.59
CA ARG A 35 4.28 -5.53 -5.79
C ARG A 35 4.77 -6.97 -5.93
N GLU A 36 5.98 -7.24 -5.46
CA GLU A 36 6.64 -8.54 -5.58
C GLU A 36 6.42 -9.46 -4.38
N MET A 37 5.99 -8.90 -3.22
CA MET A 37 5.79 -9.71 -2.01
C MET A 37 4.70 -10.77 -2.20
N THR A 38 4.96 -11.95 -1.66
CA THR A 38 3.96 -13.02 -1.53
C THR A 38 3.06 -12.81 -0.31
N GLY A 39 3.49 -11.97 0.63
CA GLY A 39 2.76 -11.56 1.82
C GLY A 39 3.60 -10.67 2.71
N CYS A 40 3.01 -10.20 3.80
CA CYS A 40 3.72 -9.51 4.87
C CYS A 40 2.99 -9.68 6.21
N ALA A 41 3.75 -9.57 7.30
CA ALA A 41 3.20 -9.54 8.65
C ALA A 41 3.44 -8.15 9.25
N MET A 42 2.43 -7.64 9.97
CA MET A 42 2.52 -6.33 10.59
C MET A 42 1.71 -6.23 11.87
N THR A 43 2.10 -5.30 12.73
CA THR A 43 1.33 -4.84 13.89
C THR A 43 1.22 -3.34 13.81
N ALA A 44 0.03 -2.79 14.08
CA ALA A 44 -0.20 -1.36 14.06
C ALA A 44 -1.18 -0.93 15.15
N GLU A 45 -0.96 0.29 15.67
CA GLU A 45 -1.94 1.03 16.45
C GLU A 45 -2.84 1.80 15.48
N VAL A 46 -4.13 1.49 15.50
CA VAL A 46 -5.11 1.99 14.54
C VAL A 46 -6.14 2.83 15.26
N ARG A 47 -6.35 4.05 14.75
CA ARG A 47 -7.43 4.94 15.17
C ARG A 47 -8.45 5.09 14.07
N LEU A 48 -9.70 4.76 14.38
CA LEU A 48 -10.85 4.94 13.51
C LEU A 48 -11.68 6.12 13.96
N SER A 49 -12.17 6.91 13.00
CA SER A 49 -13.14 7.98 13.21
C SER A 49 -14.43 7.61 12.49
N GLY A 50 -15.50 7.34 13.24
CA GLY A 50 -16.82 7.10 12.69
C GLY A 50 -17.48 8.39 12.16
N GLU A 51 -18.46 8.26 11.29
CA GLU A 51 -19.24 9.37 10.73
C GLU A 51 -19.97 10.18 11.82
N ASP A 52 -20.33 9.54 12.93
CA ASP A 52 -20.99 10.15 14.09
C ASP A 52 -20.00 10.80 15.08
N GLY A 53 -18.71 10.85 14.73
CA GLY A 53 -17.63 11.37 15.56
C GLY A 53 -17.17 10.40 16.66
N THR A 54 -17.64 9.14 16.64
CA THR A 54 -17.07 8.09 17.49
C THR A 54 -15.63 7.82 17.10
N VAL A 55 -14.77 7.59 18.11
CA VAL A 55 -13.36 7.24 17.90
C VAL A 55 -13.11 5.89 18.54
N GLY A 56 -12.52 4.97 17.77
CA GLY A 56 -12.06 3.67 18.28
C GLY A 56 -10.56 3.55 18.13
N ASP A 57 -9.86 3.20 19.20
CA ASP A 57 -8.45 2.86 19.18
C ASP A 57 -8.29 1.34 19.26
N PHE A 58 -7.50 0.77 18.33
CA PHE A 58 -7.25 -0.67 18.24
C PHE A 58 -5.75 -0.92 18.10
N THR A 59 -5.29 -2.06 18.60
CA THR A 59 -4.02 -2.65 18.18
C THR A 59 -4.35 -3.87 17.37
N LEU A 60 -3.90 -3.90 16.13
CA LEU A 60 -4.18 -4.96 15.18
C LEU A 60 -2.88 -5.65 14.76
N ARG A 61 -2.93 -6.98 14.64
CA ARG A 61 -1.93 -7.77 13.91
C ARG A 61 -2.55 -8.21 12.60
N CYS A 62 -1.80 -8.10 11.52
CA CYS A 62 -2.25 -8.55 10.20
C CYS A 62 -1.18 -9.42 9.53
N GLU A 63 -1.61 -10.56 8.99
CA GLU A 63 -0.86 -11.38 8.06
C GLU A 63 -1.53 -11.21 6.69
N TYR A 64 -0.95 -10.33 5.87
CA TYR A 64 -1.48 -10.00 4.56
C TYR A 64 -0.95 -10.98 3.51
N ALA A 65 -1.85 -11.56 2.73
CA ALA A 65 -1.55 -12.46 1.62
C ALA A 65 -2.37 -12.05 0.38
N PRO A 66 -1.76 -11.39 -0.63
CA PRO A 66 -2.49 -10.88 -1.80
C PRO A 66 -3.14 -11.98 -2.65
N GLU A 67 -2.56 -13.17 -2.68
CA GLU A 67 -3.04 -14.33 -3.44
C GLU A 67 -3.62 -15.43 -2.53
N GLY A 68 -3.85 -15.13 -1.25
CA GLY A 68 -4.30 -16.12 -0.25
C GLY A 68 -5.21 -15.52 0.80
N VAL A 69 -5.33 -16.25 1.91
CA VAL A 69 -6.16 -15.80 3.04
C VAL A 69 -5.39 -14.76 3.85
N THR A 70 -5.93 -13.54 3.91
CA THR A 70 -5.43 -12.50 4.81
C THR A 70 -6.09 -12.63 6.16
N THR A 71 -5.30 -12.59 7.25
CA THR A 71 -5.83 -12.63 8.62
C THR A 71 -5.54 -11.32 9.34
N VAL A 72 -6.54 -10.85 10.10
CA VAL A 72 -6.41 -9.67 10.96
C VAL A 72 -6.93 -10.02 12.35
N GLU A 73 -6.07 -9.89 13.37
CA GLU A 73 -6.39 -10.15 14.76
C GLU A 73 -6.43 -8.86 15.56
N VAL A 74 -7.46 -8.68 16.38
CA VAL A 74 -7.53 -7.59 17.38
C VAL A 74 -6.73 -8.00 18.61
N LEU A 75 -5.67 -7.24 18.91
CA LEU A 75 -4.87 -7.41 20.13
C LEU A 75 -5.38 -6.51 21.27
N ALA A 76 -5.90 -5.32 20.93
CA ALA A 76 -6.51 -4.38 21.87
C ALA A 76 -7.67 -3.61 21.19
N PRO A 77 -8.68 -3.13 21.93
CA PRO A 77 -8.83 -3.19 23.38
C PRO A 77 -9.20 -4.61 23.89
N GLU A 78 -9.04 -4.85 25.18
CA GLU A 78 -9.30 -6.15 25.81
C GLU A 78 -10.74 -6.68 25.54
N THR A 79 -11.70 -5.76 25.41
CA THR A 79 -13.10 -6.08 25.10
C THR A 79 -13.31 -6.71 23.72
N ALA A 80 -12.38 -6.52 22.80
CA ALA A 80 -12.42 -7.06 21.44
C ALA A 80 -11.23 -7.99 21.14
N ALA A 81 -10.27 -8.11 22.05
CA ALA A 81 -9.07 -8.91 21.87
C ALA A 81 -9.40 -10.38 21.58
N GLY A 82 -8.69 -10.96 20.59
CA GLY A 82 -8.89 -12.33 20.12
C GLY A 82 -10.00 -12.47 19.06
N VAL A 83 -10.60 -11.36 18.59
CA VAL A 83 -11.40 -11.40 17.37
C VAL A 83 -10.44 -11.49 16.19
N ILE A 84 -10.67 -12.45 15.30
CA ILE A 84 -9.89 -12.68 14.09
C ILE A 84 -10.81 -12.55 12.88
N ALA A 85 -10.40 -11.74 11.91
CA ALA A 85 -11.01 -11.71 10.58
C ALA A 85 -10.14 -12.50 9.60
N GLU A 86 -10.76 -13.33 8.81
CA GLU A 86 -10.17 -14.02 7.66
C GLU A 86 -10.83 -13.48 6.40
N VAL A 87 -10.03 -12.96 5.48
CA VAL A 87 -10.45 -12.47 4.17
C VAL A 87 -9.89 -13.40 3.11
N ASP A 88 -10.78 -14.06 2.37
CA ASP A 88 -10.46 -14.95 1.25
C ASP A 88 -11.19 -14.45 0.00
N GLY A 89 -10.45 -13.73 -0.86
CA GLY A 89 -11.05 -12.99 -1.96
C GLY A 89 -12.03 -11.92 -1.46
N GLU A 90 -13.32 -12.07 -1.78
CA GLU A 90 -14.40 -11.18 -1.33
C GLU A 90 -15.07 -11.65 -0.03
N ASP A 91 -14.80 -12.87 0.41
CA ASP A 91 -15.45 -13.46 1.59
C ASP A 91 -14.76 -13.02 2.88
N LEU A 92 -15.56 -12.51 3.83
CA LEU A 92 -15.12 -12.13 5.17
C LEU A 92 -15.71 -13.08 6.19
N THR A 93 -14.85 -13.74 6.97
CA THR A 93 -15.22 -14.60 8.09
C THR A 93 -14.66 -14.02 9.38
N LEU A 94 -15.50 -13.83 10.38
CA LEU A 94 -15.09 -13.43 11.73
C LEU A 94 -15.06 -14.62 12.66
N ARG A 95 -13.98 -14.78 13.40
CA ARG A 95 -13.81 -15.80 14.45
C ARG A 95 -13.60 -15.15 15.80
N TYR A 96 -14.23 -15.67 16.81
CA TYR A 96 -14.01 -15.30 18.21
C TYR A 96 -14.21 -16.53 19.08
N ARG A 97 -13.16 -17.04 19.72
CA ARG A 97 -13.16 -18.30 20.47
C ARG A 97 -13.69 -19.44 19.58
N ASP A 98 -14.79 -20.08 20.01
CA ASP A 98 -15.43 -21.20 19.30
C ASP A 98 -16.53 -20.75 18.31
N LEU A 99 -16.77 -19.44 18.20
CA LEU A 99 -17.77 -18.86 17.31
C LEU A 99 -17.13 -18.50 15.96
N VAL A 100 -17.81 -18.91 14.89
CA VAL A 100 -17.46 -18.54 13.51
C VAL A 100 -18.69 -17.90 12.89
N LEU A 101 -18.54 -16.68 12.41
CA LEU A 101 -19.62 -15.91 11.79
C LEU A 101 -19.16 -15.52 10.37
N GLY A 102 -19.90 -15.96 9.35
CA GLY A 102 -19.77 -15.39 8.03
C GLY A 102 -20.27 -13.94 8.08
N ALA A 103 -19.38 -12.99 7.85
CA ALA A 103 -19.70 -11.57 7.94
C ALA A 103 -20.15 -10.97 6.59
N GLY A 104 -20.24 -11.79 5.54
CA GLY A 104 -20.62 -11.36 4.21
C GLY A 104 -19.41 -11.02 3.34
N THR A 105 -19.59 -10.11 2.40
CA THR A 105 -18.55 -9.64 1.51
C THR A 105 -17.88 -8.37 2.05
N VAL A 106 -16.59 -8.21 1.76
CA VAL A 106 -15.83 -6.97 2.00
C VAL A 106 -16.53 -5.83 1.26
N SER A 107 -16.89 -4.77 1.98
CA SER A 107 -17.61 -3.63 1.41
C SER A 107 -16.70 -2.42 1.26
N SER A 108 -16.60 -1.90 0.04
CA SER A 108 -15.89 -0.65 -0.23
C SER A 108 -16.58 0.62 0.34
N GLU A 109 -17.85 0.50 0.76
CA GLU A 109 -18.61 1.65 1.26
C GLU A 109 -18.34 2.00 2.73
N LYS A 110 -17.95 0.98 3.55
CA LYS A 110 -17.67 1.18 4.98
C LYS A 110 -16.47 0.35 5.40
N LEU A 111 -15.33 0.98 5.48
CA LEU A 111 -14.12 0.33 5.97
C LEU A 111 -14.29 -0.05 7.45
N SER A 112 -14.23 -1.36 7.72
CA SER A 112 -14.15 -1.88 9.08
C SER A 112 -12.72 -1.82 9.60
N PRO A 113 -12.49 -1.85 10.94
CA PRO A 113 -11.14 -1.96 11.49
C PRO A 113 -10.33 -3.10 10.88
N MET A 114 -11.02 -4.20 10.54
CA MET A 114 -10.39 -5.42 10.05
C MET A 114 -9.93 -5.34 8.59
N GLU A 115 -10.43 -4.38 7.83
CA GLU A 115 -10.09 -4.19 6.41
C GLU A 115 -9.00 -3.14 6.21
N CYS A 116 -8.68 -2.35 7.23
CA CYS A 116 -7.83 -1.17 7.09
C CYS A 116 -6.37 -1.48 6.75
N LEU A 117 -5.74 -2.44 7.44
CA LEU A 117 -4.35 -2.81 7.18
C LEU A 117 -4.21 -3.53 5.83
N PRO A 118 -5.08 -4.50 5.47
CA PRO A 118 -5.14 -5.04 4.11
C PRO A 118 -5.31 -3.98 3.03
N GLU A 119 -6.19 -2.98 3.22
CA GLU A 119 -6.40 -1.90 2.25
C GLU A 119 -5.14 -1.05 2.06
N LEU A 120 -4.42 -0.70 3.14
CA LEU A 120 -3.15 0.04 3.03
C LEU A 120 -2.10 -0.75 2.23
N MET A 121 -2.01 -2.07 2.43
CA MET A 121 -1.09 -2.94 1.69
C MET A 121 -1.50 -3.07 0.22
N ALA A 122 -2.79 -3.26 -0.04
CA ALA A 122 -3.32 -3.29 -1.40
C ALA A 122 -3.09 -1.95 -2.12
N ALA A 123 -3.23 -0.81 -1.43
CA ALA A 123 -2.93 0.51 -1.99
C ALA A 123 -1.43 0.67 -2.32
N ALA A 124 -0.52 0.22 -1.44
CA ALA A 124 0.91 0.24 -1.72
C ALA A 124 1.26 -0.58 -2.97
N ARG A 125 0.62 -1.74 -3.14
CA ARG A 125 0.83 -2.68 -4.23
C ARG A 125 0.25 -2.17 -5.56
N GLU A 126 -1.02 -1.79 -5.58
CA GLU A 126 -1.83 -1.62 -6.78
C GLU A 126 -2.38 -0.19 -6.98
N GLY A 127 -2.36 0.64 -5.92
CA GLY A 127 -2.93 1.97 -5.96
C GLY A 127 -2.31 2.86 -7.01
N TRP A 128 -3.14 3.71 -7.63
CA TRP A 128 -2.67 4.72 -8.57
C TRP A 128 -1.99 5.85 -7.81
N LEU A 129 -0.72 6.15 -8.12
CA LEU A 129 0.04 7.21 -7.45
C LEU A 129 -0.49 8.58 -7.87
N LEU A 130 -1.05 9.32 -6.89
CA LEU A 130 -1.51 10.69 -7.08
C LEU A 130 -0.40 11.69 -6.78
N SER A 131 0.40 11.46 -5.74
CA SER A 131 1.51 12.34 -5.36
C SER A 131 2.55 11.62 -4.52
N GLU A 132 3.79 12.09 -4.56
CA GLU A 132 4.88 11.70 -3.69
C GLU A 132 5.53 12.95 -3.08
N ASN A 133 5.89 12.89 -1.81
CA ASN A 133 6.58 13.97 -1.10
C ASN A 133 7.50 13.39 -0.03
N ARG A 134 8.69 13.99 0.16
CA ARG A 134 9.56 13.65 1.29
C ARG A 134 9.09 14.36 2.53
N GLU A 135 8.91 13.62 3.59
CA GLU A 135 8.48 14.11 4.91
C GLU A 135 9.24 13.37 6.01
N THR A 136 9.15 13.87 7.25
CA THR A 136 9.73 13.21 8.42
C THR A 136 8.61 12.83 9.38
N VAL A 137 8.55 11.57 9.80
CA VAL A 137 7.61 11.08 10.82
C VAL A 137 8.42 10.77 12.08
N GLY A 138 8.21 11.58 13.14
CA GLY A 138 9.12 11.54 14.30
C GLY A 138 10.53 11.96 13.89
N GLU A 139 11.49 11.03 13.94
CA GLU A 139 12.89 11.24 13.51
C GLU A 139 13.22 10.47 12.20
N GLU A 140 12.24 9.73 11.63
CA GLU A 140 12.44 8.88 10.48
C GLU A 140 12.18 9.64 9.18
N PRO A 141 13.15 9.70 8.24
CA PRO A 141 12.93 10.22 6.90
C PRO A 141 12.05 9.26 6.09
N CYS A 142 10.94 9.77 5.59
CA CYS A 142 9.93 8.98 4.88
C CYS A 142 9.60 9.59 3.52
N LEU A 143 9.23 8.75 2.58
CA LEU A 143 8.51 9.15 1.38
C LEU A 143 7.01 8.96 1.64
N ARG A 144 6.28 10.07 1.63
CA ARG A 144 4.82 10.08 1.71
C ARG A 144 4.25 9.83 0.32
N LEU A 145 3.46 8.77 0.18
CA LEU A 145 2.76 8.39 -1.04
C LEU A 145 1.26 8.59 -0.84
N THR A 146 0.61 9.27 -1.77
CA THR A 146 -0.85 9.34 -1.82
C THR A 146 -1.33 8.49 -3.00
N LEU A 147 -2.17 7.51 -2.71
CA LEU A 147 -2.56 6.42 -3.60
C LEU A 147 -4.08 6.37 -3.71
N ASP A 148 -4.59 6.28 -4.94
CA ASP A 148 -6.02 6.13 -5.23
C ASP A 148 -6.35 4.66 -5.50
N ARG A 149 -7.33 4.14 -4.80
CA ARG A 149 -7.90 2.81 -5.00
C ARG A 149 -9.40 2.84 -5.23
N THR A 150 -9.87 3.93 -5.80
CA THR A 150 -11.29 4.08 -6.14
C THR A 150 -11.73 2.98 -7.10
N GLY A 151 -12.64 2.11 -6.68
CA GLY A 151 -13.27 1.13 -7.56
C GLY A 151 -14.34 1.75 -8.46
N GLU A 152 -14.78 1.03 -9.50
CA GLU A 152 -15.80 1.52 -10.43
C GLU A 152 -17.18 1.75 -9.78
N GLU A 153 -17.51 1.02 -8.69
CA GLU A 153 -18.79 1.04 -7.99
C GLU A 153 -18.72 1.57 -6.55
N GLY A 154 -17.52 1.97 -6.07
CA GLY A 154 -17.29 2.39 -4.69
C GLY A 154 -17.11 3.89 -4.51
N GLY A 155 -17.20 4.34 -3.26
CA GLY A 155 -16.80 5.69 -2.87
C GLY A 155 -15.32 5.94 -3.12
N LYS A 156 -14.91 7.22 -3.21
CA LYS A 156 -13.53 7.59 -3.43
C LYS A 156 -12.66 7.22 -2.21
N ILE A 157 -11.78 6.22 -2.37
CA ILE A 157 -10.84 5.78 -1.34
C ILE A 157 -9.45 6.27 -1.71
N VAL A 158 -8.84 7.03 -0.83
CA VAL A 158 -7.47 7.52 -0.96
C VAL A 158 -6.67 7.07 0.26
N SER A 159 -5.62 6.30 0.00
CA SER A 159 -4.69 5.84 1.02
C SER A 159 -3.42 6.69 0.97
N THR A 160 -2.95 7.12 2.13
CA THR A 160 -1.65 7.79 2.27
C THR A 160 -0.74 6.91 3.10
N LEU A 161 0.45 6.59 2.58
CA LEU A 161 1.47 5.80 3.26
C LEU A 161 2.76 6.61 3.39
N TYR A 162 3.38 6.50 4.56
CA TYR A 162 4.69 7.03 4.85
C TYR A 162 5.67 5.86 4.93
N LEU A 163 6.45 5.68 3.87
CA LEU A 163 7.43 4.61 3.74
C LEU A 163 8.80 5.14 4.12
N ARG A 164 9.50 4.46 5.02
CA ARG A 164 10.88 4.80 5.39
C ARG A 164 11.78 4.75 4.16
N GLU A 165 12.57 5.80 3.91
CA GLU A 165 13.41 5.90 2.70
C GLU A 165 14.49 4.82 2.62
N GLY A 166 14.94 4.25 3.76
CA GLY A 166 16.05 3.30 3.81
C GLY A 166 15.68 1.86 3.40
N ASP A 167 14.45 1.42 3.72
CA ASP A 167 14.02 0.02 3.56
C ASP A 167 12.58 -0.14 3.04
N GLY A 168 11.87 0.95 2.82
CA GLY A 168 10.49 0.94 2.34
C GLY A 168 9.46 0.44 3.35
N VAL A 169 9.85 0.22 4.61
CA VAL A 169 8.93 -0.22 5.68
C VAL A 169 7.93 0.91 5.98
N PRO A 170 6.62 0.60 6.11
CA PRO A 170 5.63 1.60 6.45
C PRO A 170 5.80 2.04 7.93
N VAL A 171 5.81 3.35 8.16
CA VAL A 171 5.87 3.95 9.50
C VAL A 171 4.47 4.41 9.93
N TYR A 172 3.73 4.97 8.98
CA TYR A 172 2.42 5.52 9.23
C TYR A 172 1.53 5.41 7.99
N GLY A 173 0.21 5.30 8.18
CA GLY A 173 -0.77 5.24 7.11
C GLY A 173 -2.07 5.96 7.48
N GLU A 174 -2.77 6.46 6.47
CA GLU A 174 -4.10 7.06 6.57
C GLU A 174 -4.98 6.56 5.44
N ILE A 175 -6.28 6.39 5.72
CA ILE A 175 -7.29 6.15 4.69
C ILE A 175 -8.33 7.26 4.79
N ALA A 176 -8.61 7.88 3.65
CA ALA A 176 -9.68 8.84 3.50
C ALA A 176 -10.77 8.27 2.57
N VAL A 177 -12.02 8.38 3.00
CA VAL A 177 -13.20 8.05 2.21
C VAL A 177 -13.94 9.34 1.91
N GLU A 178 -14.25 9.62 0.64
CA GLU A 178 -14.88 10.86 0.19
C GLU A 178 -14.17 12.13 0.71
N GLY A 179 -12.83 12.06 0.82
CA GLY A 179 -12.00 13.18 1.28
C GLY A 179 -11.94 13.37 2.79
N THR A 180 -12.62 12.53 3.58
CA THR A 180 -12.56 12.55 5.04
C THR A 180 -11.66 11.44 5.54
N VAL A 181 -10.65 11.77 6.35
CA VAL A 181 -9.77 10.75 6.98
C VAL A 181 -10.59 9.98 8.00
N VAL A 182 -10.82 8.71 7.71
CA VAL A 182 -11.59 7.79 8.56
C VAL A 182 -10.71 6.87 9.38
N LEU A 183 -9.43 6.74 9.00
CA LEU A 183 -8.49 5.85 9.64
C LEU A 183 -7.07 6.42 9.66
N LYS A 184 -6.37 6.15 10.75
CA LYS A 184 -4.92 6.39 10.94
C LYS A 184 -4.30 5.16 11.55
N ALA A 185 -3.14 4.72 11.01
CA ALA A 185 -2.40 3.56 11.48
C ALA A 185 -0.94 3.93 11.73
N ALA A 186 -0.43 3.66 12.93
CA ALA A 186 1.00 3.75 13.23
C ALA A 186 1.56 2.33 13.31
N PHE A 187 2.49 1.99 12.41
CA PHE A 187 3.07 0.66 12.36
C PHE A 187 4.14 0.52 13.45
N THR A 188 4.00 -0.51 14.28
CA THR A 188 4.94 -0.84 15.37
C THR A 188 5.85 -1.99 15.01
N ASP A 189 5.41 -2.84 14.08
CA ASP A 189 6.19 -3.95 13.52
C ASP A 189 5.78 -4.18 12.06
N PHE A 190 6.76 -4.54 11.21
CA PHE A 190 6.51 -4.88 9.82
C PHE A 190 7.63 -5.78 9.26
N THR A 191 7.22 -6.83 8.57
CA THR A 191 8.15 -7.76 7.91
C THR A 191 7.55 -8.18 6.57
N PHE A 192 8.33 -8.01 5.48
CA PHE A 192 7.97 -8.61 4.19
C PHE A 192 8.09 -10.15 4.29
N GLY A 193 7.12 -10.86 3.74
CA GLY A 193 7.21 -12.31 3.55
C GLY A 193 8.31 -12.65 2.54
N GLU A 194 9.00 -13.75 2.78
CA GLU A 194 10.02 -14.22 1.84
C GLU A 194 9.35 -14.50 0.48
N THR A 195 9.92 -13.92 -0.58
CA THR A 195 9.63 -14.37 -1.94
C THR A 195 10.09 -15.82 -1.99
N CYS A 196 9.17 -16.74 -2.34
CA CYS A 196 9.53 -18.13 -2.57
C CYS A 196 10.43 -18.14 -3.83
N ASP A 197 11.74 -18.05 -3.64
CA ASP A 197 12.68 -18.38 -4.69
C ASP A 197 12.38 -19.82 -5.09
N THR A 198 11.77 -20.01 -6.26
CA THR A 198 11.63 -21.32 -6.89
C THR A 198 13.02 -21.89 -7.01
N VAL A 199 13.37 -22.79 -6.08
CA VAL A 199 14.53 -23.66 -6.23
C VAL A 199 14.24 -24.46 -7.50
N GLU A 200 14.87 -24.10 -8.60
CA GLU A 200 14.99 -24.96 -9.78
C GLU A 200 15.65 -26.25 -9.31
N GLU A 201 14.83 -27.27 -9.07
CA GLU A 201 15.28 -28.62 -8.83
C GLU A 201 15.92 -29.12 -10.13
N ASN A 202 17.26 -28.92 -10.24
CA ASN A 202 18.06 -29.56 -11.27
C ASN A 202 18.00 -31.06 -11.02
N THR A 203 17.15 -31.74 -11.78
CA THR A 203 17.14 -33.18 -11.89
C THR A 203 18.21 -33.58 -12.92
N ASP A 204 19.34 -34.10 -12.43
CA ASP A 204 20.31 -34.87 -13.22
C ASP A 204 19.73 -36.27 -13.55
#